data_4e35fc67f2874ba36c46ef0cec1844f1
#
_entry.id   4e35fc67f2874ba36c46ef0cec1844f1
#
_cell.length_a   1.000
_cell.length_b   1.000
_cell.length_c   1.000
_cell.angle_alpha   90.00
_cell.angle_beta   90.00
_cell.angle_gamma   90.00
#
_symmetry.space_group_name_H-M   'P 1'
#
loop_
_entity.id
_entity.type
_entity.pdbx_description
1 polymer ?
#
loop_
_entity_poly.entity_id
_entity_poly.type
_entity_poly.pdbx_seq_one_letter_code
_entity_poly.pdbx_strand_id
1 'polypeptide(L)'
;MLIKVFVKLICFLFITTFSVADVISITNEQMLKLSKSNIPIVDVRRNSEWNQTGVVPNSILLTFFDKNGNYNFEEWYEKLRLNINEEKPIILICRTGRRTKIIAEMMDKNLDNVIYNAKDGITSWIDAKLPIIKLKR
;
A
#
# COMPACT_ATOMS: atom_id res chain seq x y z
N MET A 1 45.52 13.75 50.26
CA MET A 1 44.33 12.91 50.12
C MET A 1 43.64 13.26 48.79
N LEU A 2 43.95 12.50 47.75
CA LEU A 2 43.47 12.78 46.40
C LEU A 2 42.13 12.02 46.18
N ILE A 3 41.02 12.75 46.10
CA ILE A 3 39.71 12.19 45.76
C ILE A 3 39.68 12.01 44.24
N LYS A 4 39.79 10.76 43.79
CA LYS A 4 39.54 10.42 42.37
C LYS A 4 38.06 10.41 42.11
N VAL A 5 37.57 11.47 41.49
CA VAL A 5 36.19 11.51 40.97
C VAL A 5 36.15 10.66 39.69
N PHE A 6 35.56 9.48 39.76
CA PHE A 6 35.26 8.65 38.60
C PHE A 6 33.99 9.20 37.96
N VAL A 7 34.14 10.01 36.92
CA VAL A 7 33.03 10.38 36.04
C VAL A 7 32.71 9.18 35.16
N LYS A 8 31.68 8.43 35.50
CA LYS A 8 31.08 7.42 34.63
C LYS A 8 30.36 8.13 33.48
N LEU A 9 31.00 8.20 32.32
CA LEU A 9 30.37 8.62 31.07
C LEU A 9 29.41 7.53 30.63
N ILE A 10 28.13 7.69 30.94
CA ILE A 10 27.07 6.83 30.43
C ILE A 10 26.79 7.25 28.97
N CYS A 11 27.41 6.55 28.03
CA CYS A 11 27.05 6.64 26.61
C CYS A 11 25.64 6.09 26.43
N PHE A 12 24.65 7.00 26.35
CA PHE A 12 23.30 6.64 25.96
C PHE A 12 23.30 6.35 24.46
N LEU A 13 23.38 5.07 24.12
CA LEU A 13 23.23 4.63 22.73
C LEU A 13 21.77 4.84 22.35
N PHE A 14 21.48 5.91 21.63
CA PHE A 14 20.20 6.08 20.95
C PHE A 14 20.11 5.05 19.82
N ILE A 15 19.49 3.92 20.09
CA ILE A 15 19.10 2.97 19.04
C ILE A 15 17.92 3.61 18.32
N THR A 16 18.16 4.28 17.21
CA THR A 16 17.12 4.69 16.28
C THR A 16 16.61 3.41 15.61
N THR A 17 15.48 2.90 16.06
CA THR A 17 14.76 1.87 15.34
C THR A 17 14.18 2.52 14.08
N PHE A 18 14.75 2.23 12.92
CA PHE A 18 14.10 2.51 11.67
C PHE A 18 12.89 1.59 11.59
N SER A 19 11.70 2.16 11.68
CA SER A 19 10.48 1.46 11.32
C SER A 19 10.50 1.29 9.81
N VAL A 20 10.52 0.05 9.36
CA VAL A 20 10.36 -0.30 7.95
C VAL A 20 8.89 -0.64 7.78
N ALA A 21 8.22 -0.07 6.78
CA ALA A 21 6.84 -0.44 6.50
C ALA A 21 6.78 -1.94 6.16
N ASP A 22 5.80 -2.64 6.73
CA ASP A 22 5.61 -4.05 6.45
C ASP A 22 4.72 -4.22 5.22
N VAL A 23 5.25 -4.86 4.18
CA VAL A 23 4.47 -5.29 3.01
C VAL A 23 3.88 -6.67 3.27
N ILE A 24 2.57 -6.75 3.44
CA ILE A 24 1.86 -7.98 3.76
C ILE A 24 1.00 -8.42 2.57
N SER A 25 1.27 -9.60 2.04
CA SER A 25 0.42 -10.21 1.01
C SER A 25 -0.84 -10.79 1.64
N ILE A 26 -2.00 -10.40 1.11
CA ILE A 26 -3.31 -10.82 1.62
C ILE A 26 -4.15 -11.56 0.57
N THR A 27 -5.01 -12.45 1.06
CA THR A 27 -6.01 -13.16 0.26
C THR A 27 -7.27 -12.31 0.06
N ASN A 28 -8.16 -12.75 -0.85
CA ASN A 28 -9.49 -12.12 -1.04
C ASN A 28 -10.30 -12.06 0.26
N GLU A 29 -10.28 -13.12 1.06
CA GLU A 29 -11.00 -13.18 2.33
C GLU A 29 -10.48 -12.14 3.32
N GLN A 30 -9.15 -12.05 3.45
CA GLN A 30 -8.51 -11.05 4.28
C GLN A 30 -8.80 -9.63 3.79
N MET A 31 -8.74 -9.41 2.46
CA MET A 31 -9.06 -8.12 1.85
C MET A 31 -10.52 -7.73 2.12
N LEU A 32 -11.47 -8.65 1.98
CA LEU A 32 -12.89 -8.40 2.27
C LEU A 32 -13.11 -8.01 3.74
N LYS A 33 -12.41 -8.67 4.66
CA LYS A 33 -12.46 -8.33 6.09
C LYS A 33 -11.88 -6.96 6.38
N LEU A 34 -10.71 -6.65 5.82
CA LEU A 34 -10.04 -5.36 6.02
C LEU A 34 -10.84 -4.19 5.40
N SER A 35 -11.47 -4.39 4.25
CA SER A 35 -12.29 -3.36 3.61
C SER A 35 -13.49 -2.95 4.46
N LYS A 36 -14.05 -3.88 5.24
CA LYS A 36 -15.13 -3.59 6.20
C LYS A 36 -14.67 -2.74 7.41
N SER A 37 -13.37 -2.68 7.66
CA SER A 37 -12.75 -1.87 8.70
C SER A 37 -12.31 -0.48 8.21
N ASN A 38 -12.84 -0.02 7.08
CA ASN A 38 -12.53 1.27 6.46
C ASN A 38 -11.05 1.45 6.07
N ILE A 39 -10.34 0.35 5.80
CA ILE A 39 -9.01 0.42 5.21
C ILE A 39 -9.18 0.69 3.72
N PRO A 40 -8.60 1.79 3.19
CA PRO A 40 -8.78 2.17 1.80
C PRO A 40 -8.12 1.16 0.86
N ILE A 41 -8.81 0.87 -0.25
CA ILE A 41 -8.32 0.06 -1.35
C ILE A 41 -7.91 1.00 -2.48
N VAL A 42 -6.69 0.89 -2.95
CA VAL A 42 -6.16 1.67 -4.08
C VAL A 42 -5.99 0.75 -5.28
N ASP A 43 -6.80 0.97 -6.30
CA ASP A 43 -6.71 0.25 -7.57
C ASP A 43 -5.75 0.99 -8.50
N VAL A 44 -4.57 0.43 -8.68
CA VAL A 44 -3.46 1.04 -9.43
C VAL A 44 -3.49 0.72 -10.92
N ARG A 45 -4.55 0.03 -11.40
CA ARG A 45 -4.71 -0.34 -12.80
C ARG A 45 -5.00 0.88 -13.67
N ARG A 46 -5.05 0.67 -14.98
CA ARG A 46 -5.40 1.71 -15.96
C ARG A 46 -6.90 1.84 -16.12
N ASN A 47 -7.34 2.99 -16.57
CA ASN A 47 -8.76 3.29 -16.85
C ASN A 47 -9.39 2.25 -17.80
N SER A 48 -8.67 1.81 -18.84
CA SER A 48 -9.15 0.76 -19.76
C SER A 48 -9.44 -0.56 -19.04
N GLU A 49 -8.67 -0.92 -18.02
CA GLU A 49 -8.87 -2.13 -17.23
C GLU A 49 -10.09 -1.99 -16.30
N TRP A 50 -10.26 -0.81 -15.68
CA TRP A 50 -11.43 -0.52 -14.83
C TRP A 50 -12.73 -0.60 -15.63
N ASN A 51 -12.74 -0.03 -16.84
CA ASN A 51 -13.90 -0.05 -17.72
C ASN A 51 -14.22 -1.47 -18.23
N GLN A 52 -13.21 -2.29 -18.42
CA GLN A 52 -13.38 -3.67 -18.90
C GLN A 52 -13.96 -4.59 -17.82
N THR A 53 -13.42 -4.55 -16.62
CA THR A 53 -13.75 -5.53 -15.59
C THR A 53 -14.68 -4.98 -14.49
N GLY A 54 -14.70 -3.68 -14.31
CA GLY A 54 -15.20 -3.02 -13.10
C GLY A 54 -14.12 -2.95 -12.02
N VAL A 55 -14.51 -2.50 -10.85
CA VAL A 55 -13.63 -2.22 -9.70
C VAL A 55 -14.22 -2.76 -8.41
N VAL A 56 -13.40 -3.01 -7.42
CA VAL A 56 -13.87 -3.31 -6.07
C VAL A 56 -14.60 -2.08 -5.51
N PRO A 57 -15.75 -2.25 -4.84
CA PRO A 57 -16.50 -1.12 -4.29
C PRO A 57 -15.65 -0.21 -3.40
N ASN A 58 -15.85 1.09 -3.52
CA ASN A 58 -15.15 2.15 -2.76
C ASN A 58 -13.63 2.21 -2.98
N SER A 59 -13.12 1.63 -4.06
CA SER A 59 -11.70 1.75 -4.40
C SER A 59 -11.36 3.17 -4.84
N ILE A 60 -10.19 3.63 -4.40
CA ILE A 60 -9.52 4.82 -4.95
C ILE A 60 -8.88 4.40 -6.26
N LEU A 61 -9.27 5.04 -7.36
CA LEU A 61 -8.78 4.71 -8.70
C LEU A 61 -7.59 5.61 -9.04
N LEU A 62 -6.37 5.09 -9.01
CA LEU A 62 -5.16 5.86 -9.19
C LEU A 62 -4.11 5.07 -9.97
N THR A 63 -4.11 5.21 -11.29
CA THR A 63 -3.18 4.50 -12.19
C THR A 63 -1.72 4.79 -11.84
N PHE A 64 -0.93 3.75 -11.68
CA PHE A 64 0.51 3.87 -11.44
C PHE A 64 1.32 3.76 -12.73
N PHE A 65 1.21 2.66 -13.47
CA PHE A 65 1.91 2.46 -14.74
C PHE A 65 1.05 2.90 -15.93
N ASP A 66 1.63 3.66 -16.83
CA ASP A 66 1.00 3.97 -18.11
C ASP A 66 0.94 2.74 -19.05
N LYS A 67 0.44 2.93 -20.28
CA LYS A 67 0.33 1.85 -21.28
C LYS A 67 1.70 1.30 -21.75
N ASN A 68 2.75 2.08 -21.60
CA ASN A 68 4.12 1.73 -21.98
C ASN A 68 4.94 1.19 -20.79
N GLY A 69 4.34 1.15 -19.59
CA GLY A 69 5.01 0.72 -18.37
C GLY A 69 5.81 1.82 -17.66
N ASN A 70 5.69 3.08 -18.11
CA ASN A 70 6.33 4.21 -17.43
C ASN A 70 5.55 4.61 -16.19
N TYR A 71 6.25 5.18 -15.22
CA TYR A 71 5.67 5.71 -13.99
C TYR A 71 6.47 6.90 -13.46
N ASN A 72 5.83 7.73 -12.66
CA ASN A 72 6.45 8.74 -11.83
C ASN A 72 5.97 8.54 -10.39
N PHE A 73 6.83 7.95 -9.56
CA PHE A 73 6.48 7.60 -8.18
C PHE A 73 6.11 8.84 -7.36
N GLU A 74 6.90 9.89 -7.42
CA GLU A 74 6.70 11.10 -6.62
C GLU A 74 5.35 11.76 -6.95
N GLU A 75 5.04 11.94 -8.23
CA GLU A 75 3.77 12.51 -8.67
C GLU A 75 2.58 11.63 -8.27
N TRP A 76 2.72 10.32 -8.42
CA TRP A 76 1.69 9.37 -8.03
C TRP A 76 1.46 9.37 -6.52
N TYR A 77 2.54 9.37 -5.75
CA TYR A 77 2.50 9.36 -4.30
C TYR A 77 1.87 10.66 -3.75
N GLU A 78 2.19 11.82 -4.31
CA GLU A 78 1.54 13.09 -3.95
C GLU A 78 0.02 13.05 -4.19
N LYS A 79 -0.43 12.46 -5.30
CA LYS A 79 -1.88 12.25 -5.56
C LYS A 79 -2.50 11.28 -4.57
N LEU A 80 -1.79 10.22 -4.20
CA LEU A 80 -2.27 9.24 -3.23
C LEU A 80 -2.50 9.89 -1.86
N ARG A 81 -1.56 10.67 -1.38
CA ARG A 81 -1.61 11.37 -0.07
C ARG A 81 -2.84 12.25 0.11
N LEU A 82 -3.38 12.79 -0.97
CA LEU A 82 -4.62 13.60 -0.93
C LEU A 82 -5.86 12.75 -0.62
N ASN A 83 -5.77 11.44 -0.73
CA ASN A 83 -6.91 10.52 -0.64
C ASN A 83 -6.81 9.52 0.53
N ILE A 84 -5.68 9.48 1.22
CA ILE A 84 -5.43 8.55 2.33
C ILE A 84 -4.92 9.27 3.58
N ASN A 85 -4.97 8.57 4.70
CA ASN A 85 -4.19 8.95 5.88
C ASN A 85 -2.91 8.12 5.89
N GLU A 86 -1.75 8.77 5.77
CA GLU A 86 -0.43 8.13 5.68
C GLU A 86 -0.06 7.34 6.94
N GLU A 87 -0.70 7.61 8.08
CA GLU A 87 -0.49 6.87 9.33
C GLU A 87 -1.33 5.59 9.44
N LYS A 88 -2.20 5.33 8.46
CA LYS A 88 -3.11 4.18 8.47
C LYS A 88 -2.76 3.19 7.37
N PRO A 89 -3.03 1.88 7.58
CA PRO A 89 -2.83 0.88 6.55
C PRO A 89 -3.61 1.17 5.27
N ILE A 90 -3.08 0.70 4.15
CA ILE A 90 -3.76 0.73 2.84
C ILE A 90 -3.71 -0.65 2.19
N ILE A 91 -4.63 -0.90 1.28
CA ILE A 91 -4.63 -2.09 0.43
C ILE A 91 -4.35 -1.65 -1.00
N LEU A 92 -3.37 -2.26 -1.64
CA LEU A 92 -3.10 -2.09 -3.06
C LEU A 92 -3.67 -3.26 -3.85
N ILE A 93 -4.39 -2.98 -4.94
CA ILE A 93 -4.89 -3.99 -5.86
C ILE A 93 -4.50 -3.64 -7.31
N CYS A 94 -4.08 -4.65 -8.04
CA CYS A 94 -3.91 -4.58 -9.49
C CYS A 94 -4.60 -5.78 -10.16
N ARG A 95 -4.17 -6.17 -11.35
CA ARG A 95 -4.79 -7.30 -12.05
C ARG A 95 -4.51 -8.64 -11.37
N THR A 96 -3.23 -8.92 -11.03
CA THR A 96 -2.78 -10.22 -10.53
C THR A 96 -1.86 -10.15 -9.31
N GLY A 97 -1.69 -8.97 -8.70
CA GLY A 97 -0.82 -8.74 -7.53
C GLY A 97 0.64 -8.43 -7.87
N ARG A 98 1.07 -8.55 -9.14
CA ARG A 98 2.46 -8.32 -9.54
C ARG A 98 2.86 -6.84 -9.50
N ARG A 99 2.05 -5.95 -10.10
CA ARG A 99 2.33 -4.49 -10.11
C ARG A 99 2.31 -3.91 -8.70
N THR A 100 1.34 -4.31 -7.91
CA THR A 100 1.19 -3.83 -6.53
C THR A 100 2.30 -4.29 -5.61
N LYS A 101 2.89 -5.45 -5.85
CA LYS A 101 4.10 -5.87 -5.12
C LYS A 101 5.26 -4.90 -5.36
N ILE A 102 5.50 -4.50 -6.60
CA ILE A 102 6.55 -3.55 -6.97
C ILE A 102 6.29 -2.17 -6.32
N ILE A 103 5.04 -1.69 -6.39
CA ILE A 103 4.66 -0.40 -5.82
C ILE A 103 4.80 -0.41 -4.30
N ALA A 104 4.37 -1.48 -3.64
CA ALA A 104 4.49 -1.63 -2.19
C ALA A 104 5.96 -1.59 -1.73
N GLU A 105 6.86 -2.24 -2.46
CA GLU A 105 8.30 -2.21 -2.19
C GLU A 105 8.91 -0.80 -2.37
N MET A 106 8.37 0.01 -3.30
CA MET A 106 8.77 1.41 -3.45
C MET A 106 8.23 2.27 -2.31
N MET A 107 7.01 2.02 -1.87
CA MET A 107 6.37 2.76 -0.78
C MET A 107 6.98 2.44 0.57
N ASP A 108 7.40 1.20 0.80
CA ASP A 108 8.04 0.71 2.02
C ASP A 108 9.20 1.62 2.47
N LYS A 109 9.93 2.19 1.53
CA LYS A 109 11.05 3.10 1.81
C LYS A 109 10.61 4.49 2.29
N ASN A 110 9.34 4.84 2.16
CA ASN A 110 8.82 6.20 2.36
C ASN A 110 7.68 6.29 3.39
N LEU A 111 7.17 5.15 3.88
CA LEU A 111 6.05 5.09 4.81
C LEU A 111 6.40 4.28 6.06
N ASP A 112 5.91 4.74 7.19
CA ASP A 112 5.94 4.01 8.47
C ASP A 112 4.65 3.19 8.68
N ASN A 113 4.07 2.67 7.59
CA ASN A 113 2.73 2.11 7.62
C ASN A 113 2.66 0.71 7.01
N VAL A 114 1.62 -0.05 7.37
CA VAL A 114 1.36 -1.37 6.80
C VAL A 114 0.75 -1.22 5.40
N ILE A 115 1.37 -1.86 4.42
CA ILE A 115 0.87 -1.93 3.04
C ILE A 115 0.43 -3.35 2.75
N TYR A 116 -0.86 -3.53 2.54
CA TYR A 116 -1.41 -4.81 2.12
C TYR A 116 -1.38 -4.94 0.61
N ASN A 117 -0.77 -6.01 0.11
CA ASN A 117 -0.80 -6.39 -1.29
C ASN A 117 -1.88 -7.45 -1.54
N ALA A 118 -2.92 -7.13 -2.31
CA ALA A 118 -3.88 -8.11 -2.79
C ALA A 118 -3.16 -9.08 -3.77
N LYS A 119 -2.58 -10.14 -3.23
CA LYS A 119 -1.57 -10.99 -3.91
C LYS A 119 -2.04 -11.64 -5.22
N ASP A 120 -3.33 -11.90 -5.34
CA ASP A 120 -3.93 -12.54 -6.52
C ASP A 120 -4.73 -11.54 -7.38
N GLY A 121 -4.78 -10.28 -6.95
CA GLY A 121 -5.37 -9.15 -7.66
C GLY A 121 -6.86 -9.27 -7.90
N ILE A 122 -7.37 -8.40 -8.78
CA ILE A 122 -8.81 -8.33 -9.08
C ILE A 122 -9.30 -9.55 -9.88
N THR A 123 -8.43 -10.23 -10.60
CA THR A 123 -8.79 -11.46 -11.34
C THR A 123 -9.34 -12.50 -10.38
N SER A 124 -8.61 -12.79 -9.32
CA SER A 124 -9.05 -13.74 -8.29
C SER A 124 -10.31 -13.27 -7.55
N TRP A 125 -10.44 -11.95 -7.32
CA TRP A 125 -11.62 -11.35 -6.71
C TRP A 125 -12.89 -11.58 -7.56
N ILE A 126 -12.78 -11.40 -8.87
CA ILE A 126 -13.87 -11.63 -9.81
C ILE A 126 -14.22 -13.13 -9.93
N ASP A 127 -13.20 -13.99 -10.00
CA ASP A 127 -13.40 -15.45 -10.08
C ASP A 127 -14.10 -16.00 -8.82
N ALA A 128 -13.83 -15.38 -7.67
CA ALA A 128 -14.51 -15.68 -6.41
C ALA A 128 -15.93 -15.08 -6.33
N LYS A 129 -16.41 -14.41 -7.39
CA LYS A 129 -17.73 -13.75 -7.47
C LYS A 129 -17.98 -12.74 -6.35
N LEU A 130 -16.93 -12.08 -5.89
CA LEU A 130 -17.01 -11.02 -4.91
C LEU A 130 -17.53 -9.71 -5.55
N PRO A 131 -18.04 -8.76 -4.75
CA PRO A 131 -18.71 -7.56 -5.29
C PRO A 131 -17.81 -6.73 -6.21
N ILE A 132 -18.37 -6.34 -7.38
CA ILE A 132 -17.75 -5.47 -8.37
C ILE A 132 -18.72 -4.37 -8.76
N ILE A 133 -18.24 -3.15 -8.89
CA ILE A 133 -18.96 -2.03 -9.48
C ILE A 133 -18.49 -1.84 -10.92
N LYS A 134 -19.42 -1.88 -11.87
CA LYS A 134 -19.16 -1.51 -13.26
C LYS A 134 -19.19 0.01 -13.38
N LEU A 135 -18.16 0.57 -13.99
CA LEU A 135 -18.12 2.01 -14.26
C LEU A 135 -19.11 2.31 -15.41
N LYS A 136 -19.87 3.38 -15.25
CA LYS A 136 -20.73 3.89 -16.35
C LYS A 136 -19.82 4.44 -17.45
N ARG A 137 -20.08 4.05 -18.67
CA ARG A 137 -19.46 4.64 -19.87
C ARG A 137 -19.96 6.06 -20.07
#